data_fa36d0e4ef0a42bf4a71d4875964105d
#
_entry.id   fa36d0e4ef0a42bf4a71d4875964105d
#
_cell.length_a   1.000
_cell.length_b   1.000
_cell.length_c   1.000
_cell.angle_alpha   90.00
_cell.angle_beta   90.00
_cell.angle_gamma   90.00
#
_symmetry.space_group_name_H-M   'P 1'
#
loop_
_entity.id
_entity.type
_entity.pdbx_description
1 polymer ?
#
loop_
_entity_poly.entity_id
_entity_poly.type
_entity_poly.pdbx_seq_one_letter_code
_entity_poly.pdbx_strand_id
1 'polypeptide(L)'
;METLLWNKIRVLVTDGCNYRCPFCHNEGQAKTSKAKVIRYEDFCRIIDVLSTQKIEELNISGGEPFLHKRLVDMIMYADQHLDCDISCATNLSLISPEQIKQLSNTRVKFNIQFPYVNPISFGRSTGKGCLGTIVNKVSQVHSAGIDIGLNTVIQTTSNKTDVKDMIDFALQHELPLKLLPQIGGEDSCTYKEFVFPLLEKYCIEKKNKGTGAIRWRIKNGDKETTILYIDSPCFYKDIDTCKNFSEIRIHPDLVAQPCIMKDETYPIDIQKDSEQIINQLNDIWKNFTSC
;
A
#
# COMPACT_ATOMS: atom_id res chain seq x y z
N MET A 1 -6.82 4.85 -29.25
CA MET A 1 -6.82 4.80 -27.76
C MET A 1 -5.87 5.88 -27.26
N GLU A 2 -6.35 6.76 -26.40
CA GLU A 2 -5.47 7.72 -25.75
C GLU A 2 -4.47 7.01 -24.85
N THR A 3 -3.25 7.53 -24.79
CA THR A 3 -2.20 7.03 -23.89
C THR A 3 -2.60 7.31 -22.44
N LEU A 4 -2.42 6.34 -21.54
CA LEU A 4 -2.62 6.57 -20.11
C LEU A 4 -1.70 7.69 -19.59
N LEU A 5 -2.27 8.60 -18.81
CA LEU A 5 -1.54 9.67 -18.12
C LEU A 5 -1.08 9.23 -16.72
N TRP A 6 -1.49 8.05 -16.29
CA TRP A 6 -1.13 7.39 -15.03
C TRP A 6 -0.83 5.92 -15.34
N ASN A 7 0.01 5.29 -14.52
CA ASN A 7 0.43 3.91 -14.75
C ASN A 7 0.18 3.00 -13.52
N LYS A 8 -0.33 3.57 -12.43
CA LYS A 8 -0.66 2.86 -11.20
C LYS A 8 -2.06 3.20 -10.75
N ILE A 9 -2.75 2.18 -10.27
CA ILE A 9 -4.10 2.32 -9.78
C ILE A 9 -4.29 1.58 -8.47
N ARG A 10 -5.05 2.19 -7.57
CA ARG A 10 -5.48 1.56 -6.33
C ARG A 10 -6.98 1.38 -6.31
N VAL A 11 -7.45 0.17 -6.08
CA VAL A 11 -8.87 -0.11 -5.89
C VAL A 11 -9.12 -0.43 -4.41
N LEU A 12 -9.91 0.42 -3.76
CA LEU A 12 -10.34 0.21 -2.38
C LEU A 12 -11.58 -0.68 -2.40
N VAL A 13 -11.45 -1.91 -1.93
CA VAL A 13 -12.56 -2.88 -1.98
C VAL A 13 -13.56 -2.69 -0.85
N THR A 14 -13.18 -1.98 0.22
CA THR A 14 -14.06 -1.59 1.33
C THR A 14 -13.46 -0.38 2.06
N ASP A 15 -14.29 0.47 2.63
CA ASP A 15 -13.87 1.54 3.55
C ASP A 15 -13.91 1.09 5.04
N GLY A 16 -14.36 -0.15 5.30
CA GLY A 16 -14.37 -0.73 6.64
C GLY A 16 -13.00 -1.24 7.07
N CYS A 17 -12.65 -1.04 8.34
CA CYS A 17 -11.42 -1.59 8.91
C CYS A 17 -11.69 -2.12 10.33
N ASN A 18 -11.02 -3.20 10.70
CA ASN A 18 -11.01 -3.74 12.05
C ASN A 18 -9.96 -3.09 12.96
N TYR A 19 -9.01 -2.30 12.41
CA TYR A 19 -8.06 -1.47 13.14
C TYR A 19 -8.50 0.00 13.20
N ARG A 20 -7.81 0.80 14.02
CA ARG A 20 -8.06 2.24 14.22
C ARG A 20 -6.72 2.99 14.30
N CYS A 21 -5.91 2.86 13.24
CA CYS A 21 -4.58 3.46 13.19
C CYS A 21 -4.68 4.99 13.12
N PRO A 22 -4.00 5.74 14.01
CA PRO A 22 -4.10 7.21 14.04
C PRO A 22 -3.46 7.90 12.83
N PHE A 23 -2.59 7.19 12.10
CA PHE A 23 -1.92 7.68 10.90
C PHE A 23 -2.66 7.35 9.60
N CYS A 24 -3.85 6.73 9.68
CA CYS A 24 -4.60 6.34 8.49
C CYS A 24 -5.11 7.57 7.73
N HIS A 25 -4.78 7.63 6.45
CA HIS A 25 -5.19 8.71 5.55
C HIS A 25 -6.57 8.45 4.93
N ASN A 26 -7.63 8.36 5.73
CA ASN A 26 -9.03 8.30 5.28
C ASN A 26 -9.39 7.22 4.23
N GLU A 27 -8.49 6.28 3.92
CA GLU A 27 -8.77 5.19 2.98
C GLU A 27 -9.83 4.21 3.50
N GLY A 28 -10.17 4.32 4.78
CA GLY A 28 -11.27 3.59 5.35
C GLY A 28 -11.05 3.22 6.81
N GLN A 29 -11.78 3.87 7.67
CA GLN A 29 -11.95 3.50 9.08
C GLN A 29 -13.42 3.40 9.46
N ALA A 30 -14.30 3.19 8.47
CA ALA A 30 -15.71 2.99 8.74
C ALA A 30 -15.89 1.77 9.66
N LYS A 31 -16.88 1.84 10.54
CA LYS A 31 -17.30 0.66 11.31
C LYS A 31 -17.76 -0.41 10.33
N THR A 32 -17.35 -1.66 10.53
CA THR A 32 -17.65 -2.76 9.62
C THR A 32 -19.14 -2.92 9.30
N SER A 33 -20.02 -2.57 10.24
CA SER A 33 -21.49 -2.61 10.05
C SER A 33 -22.06 -1.48 9.16
N LYS A 34 -21.27 -0.46 8.83
CA LYS A 34 -21.65 0.68 7.99
C LYS A 34 -20.69 0.87 6.81
N ALA A 35 -19.80 -0.09 6.60
CA ALA A 35 -18.79 0.00 5.57
C ALA A 35 -19.41 -0.11 4.18
N LYS A 36 -18.96 0.75 3.28
CA LYS A 36 -19.18 0.58 1.85
C LYS A 36 -18.27 -0.55 1.37
N VAL A 37 -18.78 -1.34 0.46
CA VAL A 37 -18.08 -2.50 -0.11
C VAL A 37 -18.32 -2.50 -1.61
N ILE A 38 -17.27 -2.60 -2.41
CA ILE A 38 -17.41 -2.70 -3.87
C ILE A 38 -18.08 -4.05 -4.22
N ARG A 39 -18.95 -4.09 -5.22
CA ARG A 39 -19.47 -5.37 -5.70
C ARG A 39 -18.38 -6.10 -6.49
N TYR A 40 -18.38 -7.41 -6.43
CA TYR A 40 -17.42 -8.24 -7.17
C TYR A 40 -17.47 -7.94 -8.68
N GLU A 41 -18.68 -7.82 -9.23
CA GLU A 41 -18.92 -7.58 -10.66
C GLU A 41 -18.36 -6.20 -11.09
N ASP A 42 -18.49 -5.18 -10.22
CA ASP A 42 -17.95 -3.84 -10.49
C ASP A 42 -16.41 -3.87 -10.45
N PHE A 43 -15.83 -4.62 -9.52
CA PHE A 43 -14.38 -4.85 -9.49
C PHE A 43 -13.91 -5.56 -10.77
N CYS A 44 -14.56 -6.65 -11.17
CA CYS A 44 -14.22 -7.36 -12.41
C CYS A 44 -14.32 -6.43 -13.61
N ARG A 45 -15.36 -5.59 -13.68
CA ARG A 45 -15.50 -4.62 -14.76
C ARG A 45 -14.35 -3.61 -14.80
N ILE A 46 -13.88 -3.13 -13.65
CA ILE A 46 -12.69 -2.27 -13.57
C ILE A 46 -11.47 -3.02 -14.12
N ILE A 47 -11.25 -4.27 -13.71
CA ILE A 47 -10.14 -5.09 -14.19
C ILE A 47 -10.21 -5.28 -15.72
N ASP A 48 -11.40 -5.54 -16.27
CA ASP A 48 -11.60 -5.68 -17.73
C ASP A 48 -11.25 -4.39 -18.49
N VAL A 49 -11.60 -3.23 -17.93
CA VAL A 49 -11.19 -1.94 -18.48
C VAL A 49 -9.69 -1.78 -18.46
N LEU A 50 -9.05 -2.11 -17.33
CA LEU A 50 -7.61 -1.99 -17.15
C LEU A 50 -6.82 -2.96 -18.04
N SER A 51 -7.36 -4.14 -18.34
CA SER A 51 -6.72 -5.13 -19.22
C SER A 51 -6.57 -4.66 -20.66
N THR A 52 -7.33 -3.63 -21.07
CA THR A 52 -7.17 -2.98 -22.38
C THR A 52 -5.98 -2.02 -22.43
N GLN A 53 -5.30 -1.77 -21.30
CA GLN A 53 -4.25 -0.79 -21.13
C GLN A 53 -2.97 -1.46 -20.59
N LYS A 54 -1.84 -0.76 -20.78
CA LYS A 54 -0.59 -1.15 -20.15
C LYS A 54 -0.38 -0.35 -18.87
N ILE A 55 -0.76 -0.94 -17.74
CA ILE A 55 -0.49 -0.38 -16.40
C ILE A 55 0.73 -1.06 -15.77
N GLU A 56 1.39 -0.40 -14.83
CA GLU A 56 2.55 -0.95 -14.11
C GLU A 56 2.14 -1.70 -12.84
N GLU A 57 1.15 -1.16 -12.10
CA GLU A 57 0.76 -1.72 -10.80
C GLU A 57 -0.74 -1.54 -10.53
N LEU A 58 -1.38 -2.65 -10.12
CA LEU A 58 -2.66 -2.66 -9.43
C LEU A 58 -2.42 -2.85 -7.93
N ASN A 59 -2.88 -1.91 -7.12
CA ASN A 59 -2.88 -2.03 -5.67
C ASN A 59 -4.31 -2.24 -5.15
N ILE A 60 -4.59 -3.41 -4.60
CA ILE A 60 -5.86 -3.71 -3.92
C ILE A 60 -5.73 -3.26 -2.48
N SER A 61 -6.65 -2.42 -2.02
CA SER A 61 -6.58 -1.80 -0.70
C SER A 61 -7.98 -1.59 -0.11
N GLY A 62 -8.08 -0.70 0.84
CA GLY A 62 -9.30 -0.29 1.50
C GLY A 62 -9.03 0.07 2.95
N GLY A 63 -10.02 -0.10 3.81
CA GLY A 63 -9.76 -0.14 5.25
C GLY A 63 -8.95 -1.41 5.57
N GLU A 64 -9.63 -2.55 5.63
CA GLU A 64 -8.98 -3.88 5.64
C GLU A 64 -9.60 -4.75 4.55
N PRO A 65 -8.85 -5.06 3.47
CA PRO A 65 -9.38 -5.81 2.34
C PRO A 65 -9.94 -7.18 2.71
N PHE A 66 -9.36 -7.88 3.69
CA PHE A 66 -9.85 -9.19 4.14
C PHE A 66 -11.21 -9.15 4.85
N LEU A 67 -11.81 -7.98 5.03
CA LEU A 67 -13.24 -7.86 5.37
C LEU A 67 -14.15 -8.12 4.17
N HIS A 68 -13.63 -8.00 2.94
CA HIS A 68 -14.38 -8.30 1.73
C HIS A 68 -14.45 -9.81 1.50
N LYS A 69 -15.66 -10.38 1.51
CA LYS A 69 -15.88 -11.83 1.42
C LYS A 69 -15.34 -12.48 0.14
N ARG A 70 -15.27 -11.71 -0.95
CA ARG A 70 -14.81 -12.14 -2.27
C ARG A 70 -13.39 -11.68 -2.61
N LEU A 71 -12.58 -11.25 -1.61
CA LEU A 71 -11.24 -10.70 -1.86
C LEU A 71 -10.34 -11.68 -2.63
N VAL A 72 -10.33 -12.95 -2.23
CA VAL A 72 -9.52 -13.98 -2.89
C VAL A 72 -9.90 -14.10 -4.37
N ASP A 73 -11.20 -14.15 -4.66
CA ASP A 73 -11.70 -14.23 -6.04
C ASP A 73 -11.29 -12.97 -6.84
N MET A 74 -11.32 -11.80 -6.21
CA MET A 74 -10.87 -10.54 -6.83
C MET A 74 -9.39 -10.56 -7.18
N ILE A 75 -8.55 -11.02 -6.25
CA ILE A 75 -7.09 -11.13 -6.48
C ILE A 75 -6.82 -12.13 -7.61
N MET A 76 -7.46 -13.30 -7.58
CA MET A 76 -7.31 -14.31 -8.63
C MET A 76 -7.80 -13.81 -9.99
N TYR A 77 -8.91 -13.07 -10.02
CA TYR A 77 -9.41 -12.46 -11.25
C TYR A 77 -8.41 -11.45 -11.83
N ALA A 78 -7.90 -10.56 -11.00
CA ALA A 78 -6.88 -9.60 -11.42
C ALA A 78 -5.60 -10.29 -11.91
N ASP A 79 -5.15 -11.33 -11.22
CA ASP A 79 -3.95 -12.10 -11.60
C ASP A 79 -4.08 -12.80 -12.95
N GLN A 80 -5.29 -13.23 -13.32
CA GLN A 80 -5.58 -13.89 -14.59
C GLN A 80 -5.73 -12.91 -15.76
N HIS A 81 -6.15 -11.67 -15.50
CA HIS A 81 -6.53 -10.72 -16.56
C HIS A 81 -5.54 -9.57 -16.77
N LEU A 82 -4.62 -9.33 -15.84
CA LEU A 82 -3.66 -8.25 -15.93
C LEU A 82 -2.22 -8.77 -16.04
N ASP A 83 -1.42 -8.14 -16.89
CA ASP A 83 0.02 -8.36 -16.98
C ASP A 83 0.76 -7.18 -16.33
N CYS A 84 0.60 -7.03 -15.01
CA CYS A 84 1.24 -5.99 -14.22
C CYS A 84 1.56 -6.51 -12.81
N ASP A 85 2.28 -5.72 -12.02
CA ASP A 85 2.46 -6.00 -10.60
C ASP A 85 1.13 -5.89 -9.86
N ILE A 86 0.79 -6.91 -9.06
CA ILE A 86 -0.42 -6.92 -8.24
C ILE A 86 -0.01 -6.92 -6.78
N SER A 87 -0.46 -5.91 -6.03
CA SER A 87 -0.22 -5.82 -4.60
C SER A 87 -1.53 -5.68 -3.81
N CYS A 88 -1.52 -6.15 -2.57
CA CYS A 88 -2.63 -5.98 -1.64
C CYS A 88 -2.11 -5.38 -0.33
N ALA A 89 -2.61 -4.19 0.01
CA ALA A 89 -2.26 -3.53 1.27
C ALA A 89 -3.21 -3.99 2.39
N THR A 90 -2.68 -4.65 3.40
CA THR A 90 -3.47 -5.29 4.47
C THR A 90 -2.79 -5.21 5.83
N ASN A 91 -3.57 -5.27 6.90
CA ASN A 91 -3.04 -5.50 8.24
C ASN A 91 -2.86 -6.99 8.55
N LEU A 92 -3.21 -7.87 7.64
CA LEU A 92 -3.07 -9.32 7.66
C LEU A 92 -3.83 -10.05 8.80
N SER A 93 -4.48 -9.34 9.70
CA SER A 93 -5.07 -9.94 10.91
C SER A 93 -6.18 -10.95 10.62
N LEU A 94 -6.86 -10.82 9.48
CA LEU A 94 -8.06 -11.61 9.13
C LEU A 94 -7.79 -12.74 8.13
N ILE A 95 -6.62 -12.80 7.51
CA ILE A 95 -6.33 -13.87 6.55
C ILE A 95 -6.40 -15.26 7.21
N SER A 96 -7.00 -16.21 6.54
CA SER A 96 -7.10 -17.59 7.00
C SER A 96 -6.06 -18.50 6.31
N PRO A 97 -5.73 -19.67 6.89
CA PRO A 97 -4.83 -20.64 6.24
C PRO A 97 -5.34 -21.10 4.87
N GLU A 98 -6.65 -21.21 4.69
CA GLU A 98 -7.25 -21.58 3.40
C GLU A 98 -7.03 -20.49 2.35
N GLN A 99 -7.21 -19.22 2.71
CA GLN A 99 -6.95 -18.09 1.82
C GLN A 99 -5.46 -18.00 1.45
N ILE A 100 -4.55 -18.25 2.40
CA ILE A 100 -3.11 -18.33 2.13
C ILE A 100 -2.84 -19.40 1.07
N LYS A 101 -3.40 -20.60 1.22
CA LYS A 101 -3.25 -21.71 0.26
C LYS A 101 -3.78 -21.35 -1.12
N GLN A 102 -4.93 -20.67 -1.21
CA GLN A 102 -5.51 -20.25 -2.50
C GLN A 102 -4.62 -19.19 -3.19
N LEU A 103 -4.09 -18.23 -2.42
CA LEU A 103 -3.31 -17.12 -2.95
C LEU A 103 -1.84 -17.47 -3.24
N SER A 104 -1.31 -18.58 -2.72
CA SER A 104 0.08 -19.02 -2.96
C SER A 104 0.39 -19.33 -4.43
N ASN A 105 -0.61 -19.50 -5.27
CA ASN A 105 -0.46 -19.73 -6.70
C ASN A 105 -0.67 -18.45 -7.55
N THR A 106 -0.80 -17.30 -6.91
CA THR A 106 -0.94 -16.00 -7.59
C THR A 106 0.34 -15.17 -7.48
N ARG A 107 0.47 -14.14 -8.33
CA ARG A 107 1.59 -13.18 -8.27
C ARG A 107 1.38 -12.07 -7.24
N VAL A 108 0.33 -12.15 -6.42
CA VAL A 108 0.04 -11.11 -5.45
C VAL A 108 1.16 -10.92 -4.43
N LYS A 109 1.53 -9.66 -4.20
CA LYS A 109 2.42 -9.25 -3.12
C LYS A 109 1.62 -8.61 -1.99
N PHE A 110 1.83 -9.04 -0.75
CA PHE A 110 1.24 -8.34 0.39
C PHE A 110 2.13 -7.22 0.91
N ASN A 111 1.59 -6.02 0.95
CA ASN A 111 2.14 -4.86 1.65
C ASN A 111 1.52 -4.80 3.05
N ILE A 112 2.23 -5.34 4.04
CA ILE A 112 1.69 -5.59 5.37
C ILE A 112 1.92 -4.40 6.28
N GLN A 113 0.85 -3.81 6.82
CA GLN A 113 0.96 -2.75 7.82
C GLN A 113 1.57 -3.30 9.12
N PHE A 114 2.80 -2.89 9.41
CA PHE A 114 3.61 -3.37 10.53
C PHE A 114 4.31 -2.20 11.23
N PRO A 115 3.62 -1.48 12.13
CA PRO A 115 4.09 -0.18 12.63
C PRO A 115 5.19 -0.27 13.68
N TYR A 116 5.22 -1.34 14.51
CA TYR A 116 6.16 -1.51 15.61
C TYR A 116 6.45 -2.99 15.91
N VAL A 117 7.63 -3.29 16.42
CA VAL A 117 7.99 -4.61 17.01
C VAL A 117 7.81 -4.66 18.53
N ASN A 118 7.48 -3.54 19.15
CA ASN A 118 7.09 -3.51 20.56
C ASN A 118 5.59 -3.79 20.69
N PRO A 119 5.14 -4.80 21.47
CA PRO A 119 3.72 -5.17 21.55
C PRO A 119 2.80 -4.05 22.05
N ILE A 120 3.27 -3.22 23.00
CA ILE A 120 2.48 -2.12 23.55
C ILE A 120 2.31 -1.02 22.51
N SER A 121 3.40 -0.63 21.85
CA SER A 121 3.39 0.38 20.78
C SER A 121 2.56 -0.10 19.58
N PHE A 122 2.67 -1.39 19.22
CA PHE A 122 1.86 -2.01 18.17
C PHE A 122 0.37 -1.93 18.51
N GLY A 123 -0.02 -2.33 19.71
CA GLY A 123 -1.42 -2.28 20.17
C GLY A 123 -1.99 -0.87 20.18
N ARG A 124 -1.21 0.12 20.65
CA ARG A 124 -1.60 1.54 20.64
C ARG A 124 -1.77 2.07 19.21
N SER A 125 -0.83 1.74 18.32
CA SER A 125 -0.81 2.22 16.95
C SER A 125 -1.89 1.58 16.06
N THR A 126 -2.39 0.41 16.42
CA THR A 126 -3.44 -0.29 15.64
C THR A 126 -4.82 -0.20 16.29
N GLY A 127 -4.86 0.17 17.57
CA GLY A 127 -6.07 0.25 18.38
C GLY A 127 -6.58 -1.10 18.90
N LYS A 128 -6.24 -2.22 18.25
CA LYS A 128 -6.71 -3.57 18.63
C LYS A 128 -5.76 -4.69 18.22
N GLY A 129 -4.68 -4.37 17.50
CA GLY A 129 -3.80 -5.39 16.94
C GLY A 129 -3.00 -6.13 18.02
N CYS A 130 -2.74 -7.41 17.78
CA CYS A 130 -1.84 -8.24 18.56
C CYS A 130 -0.61 -8.57 17.71
N LEU A 131 0.55 -8.08 18.12
CA LEU A 131 1.82 -8.27 17.40
C LEU A 131 2.12 -9.76 17.16
N GLY A 132 2.00 -10.61 18.19
CA GLY A 132 2.29 -12.04 18.05
C GLY A 132 1.44 -12.73 17.00
N THR A 133 0.15 -12.35 16.88
CA THR A 133 -0.73 -12.86 15.83
C THR A 133 -0.23 -12.46 14.44
N ILE A 134 0.19 -11.21 14.27
CA ILE A 134 0.66 -10.73 12.96
C ILE A 134 1.99 -11.34 12.58
N VAL A 135 2.94 -11.46 13.51
CA VAL A 135 4.23 -12.14 13.26
C VAL A 135 4.01 -13.59 12.80
N ASN A 136 3.11 -14.33 13.46
CA ASN A 136 2.79 -15.70 13.06
C ASN A 136 2.19 -15.75 11.65
N LYS A 137 1.29 -14.83 11.30
CA LYS A 137 0.68 -14.78 9.96
C LYS A 137 1.68 -14.35 8.89
N VAL A 138 2.57 -13.40 9.18
CA VAL A 138 3.69 -13.04 8.29
C VAL A 138 4.54 -14.29 7.98
N SER A 139 4.90 -15.06 9.01
CA SER A 139 5.65 -16.31 8.83
C SER A 139 4.88 -17.33 7.98
N GLN A 140 3.58 -17.53 8.22
CA GLN A 140 2.75 -18.45 7.44
C GLN A 140 2.66 -18.06 5.97
N VAL A 141 2.41 -16.79 5.68
CA VAL A 141 2.30 -16.26 4.32
C VAL A 141 3.65 -16.36 3.59
N HIS A 142 4.75 -15.99 4.25
CA HIS A 142 6.10 -16.10 3.70
C HIS A 142 6.46 -17.57 3.41
N SER A 143 6.19 -18.48 4.33
CA SER A 143 6.46 -19.91 4.17
C SER A 143 5.59 -20.56 3.06
N ALA A 144 4.47 -19.96 2.72
CA ALA A 144 3.63 -20.39 1.60
C ALA A 144 4.14 -19.87 0.23
N GLY A 145 5.26 -19.12 0.19
CA GLY A 145 5.85 -18.59 -1.03
C GLY A 145 5.18 -17.34 -1.57
N ILE A 146 4.30 -16.70 -0.82
CA ILE A 146 3.69 -15.43 -1.21
C ILE A 146 4.66 -14.29 -0.92
N ASP A 147 4.87 -13.41 -1.90
CA ASP A 147 5.71 -12.23 -1.73
C ASP A 147 5.12 -11.29 -0.68
N ILE A 148 5.97 -10.83 0.23
CA ILE A 148 5.57 -9.89 1.28
C ILE A 148 6.55 -8.72 1.39
N GLY A 149 6.05 -7.59 1.89
CA GLY A 149 6.83 -6.45 2.33
C GLY A 149 6.17 -5.79 3.53
N LEU A 150 6.97 -5.42 4.52
CA LEU A 150 6.48 -4.69 5.69
C LEU A 150 6.35 -3.21 5.35
N ASN A 151 5.25 -2.59 5.74
CA ASN A 151 5.03 -1.14 5.65
C ASN A 151 4.99 -0.56 7.06
N THR A 152 5.97 0.29 7.38
CA THR A 152 6.04 0.99 8.65
C THR A 152 5.86 2.48 8.42
N VAL A 153 4.77 3.03 8.94
CA VAL A 153 4.59 4.48 9.00
C VAL A 153 5.41 5.01 10.20
N ILE A 154 6.39 5.86 9.90
CA ILE A 154 7.12 6.60 10.93
C ILE A 154 6.22 7.74 11.38
N GLN A 155 5.57 7.56 12.53
CA GLN A 155 4.62 8.52 13.08
C GLN A 155 5.36 9.66 13.79
N THR A 156 4.69 10.78 14.02
CA THR A 156 5.23 11.89 14.82
C THR A 156 5.58 11.49 16.25
N THR A 157 4.98 10.40 16.75
CA THR A 157 5.28 9.80 18.06
C THR A 157 6.35 8.72 18.01
N SER A 158 6.83 8.31 16.82
CA SER A 158 7.91 7.33 16.68
C SER A 158 9.24 7.97 17.02
N ASN A 159 10.11 7.20 17.66
CA ASN A 159 11.45 7.65 17.97
C ASN A 159 12.51 6.84 17.20
N LYS A 160 13.77 7.25 17.33
CA LYS A 160 14.90 6.58 16.66
C LYS A 160 15.04 5.10 17.02
N THR A 161 14.71 4.72 18.26
CA THR A 161 14.76 3.32 18.73
C THR A 161 13.68 2.48 18.01
N ASP A 162 12.45 2.99 17.91
CA ASP A 162 11.36 2.28 17.21
C ASP A 162 11.74 1.96 15.76
N VAL A 163 12.32 2.95 15.05
CA VAL A 163 12.75 2.75 13.65
C VAL A 163 13.92 1.79 13.55
N LYS A 164 14.89 1.88 14.48
CA LYS A 164 16.01 0.95 14.54
C LYS A 164 15.51 -0.49 14.75
N ASP A 165 14.62 -0.69 15.71
CA ASP A 165 14.08 -2.02 16.02
C ASP A 165 13.32 -2.62 14.81
N MET A 166 12.61 -1.78 14.03
CA MET A 166 11.97 -2.22 12.79
C MET A 166 12.99 -2.62 11.71
N ILE A 167 14.09 -1.85 11.55
CA ILE A 167 15.17 -2.19 10.61
C ILE A 167 15.85 -3.50 11.03
N ASP A 168 16.17 -3.65 12.30
CA ASP A 168 16.80 -4.87 12.83
C ASP A 168 15.89 -6.09 12.67
N PHE A 169 14.59 -5.95 12.95
CA PHE A 169 13.61 -7.01 12.73
C PHE A 169 13.53 -7.43 11.25
N ALA A 170 13.41 -6.46 10.34
CA ALA A 170 13.34 -6.71 8.91
C ALA A 170 14.62 -7.42 8.41
N LEU A 171 15.80 -7.00 8.88
CA LEU A 171 17.07 -7.62 8.52
C LEU A 171 17.20 -9.02 9.09
N GLN A 172 16.83 -9.23 10.37
CA GLN A 172 16.89 -10.54 11.02
C GLN A 172 16.03 -11.58 10.30
N HIS A 173 14.86 -11.17 9.83
CA HIS A 173 13.89 -12.04 9.15
C HIS A 173 14.00 -12.00 7.61
N GLU A 174 14.95 -11.23 7.05
CA GLU A 174 15.18 -11.05 5.61
C GLU A 174 13.93 -10.56 4.86
N LEU A 175 13.12 -9.75 5.54
CA LEU A 175 11.87 -9.22 5.01
C LEU A 175 12.08 -7.83 4.41
N PRO A 176 11.60 -7.54 3.20
CA PRO A 176 11.58 -6.19 2.66
C PRO A 176 10.77 -5.25 3.56
N LEU A 177 11.31 -4.05 3.81
CA LEU A 177 10.69 -3.05 4.67
C LEU A 177 10.55 -1.72 3.91
N LYS A 178 9.36 -1.13 3.97
CA LYS A 178 9.10 0.23 3.49
C LYS A 178 8.91 1.15 4.69
N LEU A 179 9.76 2.16 4.80
CA LEU A 179 9.69 3.21 5.80
C LEU A 179 8.98 4.42 5.18
N LEU A 180 7.86 4.79 5.77
CA LEU A 180 6.93 5.80 5.28
C LEU A 180 6.82 6.91 6.33
N PRO A 181 7.58 8.03 6.23
CA PRO A 181 7.31 9.19 7.06
C PRO A 181 5.85 9.63 6.92
N GLN A 182 5.19 9.90 8.04
CA GLN A 182 3.78 10.24 8.06
C GLN A 182 3.54 11.55 7.29
N ILE A 183 2.73 11.50 6.23
CA ILE A 183 2.33 12.69 5.47
C ILE A 183 1.45 13.57 6.37
N GLY A 184 1.64 14.91 6.31
CA GLY A 184 0.90 15.87 7.15
C GLY A 184 1.50 16.06 8.56
N GLY A 185 2.59 15.37 8.92
CA GLY A 185 3.37 15.66 10.12
C GLY A 185 4.35 16.82 9.87
N GLU A 186 4.45 17.77 10.82
CA GLU A 186 5.26 18.99 10.66
C GLU A 186 6.73 18.70 10.33
N ASP A 187 7.34 17.70 10.99
CA ASP A 187 8.77 17.39 10.87
C ASP A 187 9.04 16.12 10.03
N SER A 188 8.03 15.55 9.37
CA SER A 188 8.19 14.25 8.70
C SER A 188 9.24 14.25 7.59
N CYS A 189 9.48 15.39 6.93
CA CYS A 189 10.52 15.53 5.90
C CYS A 189 11.95 15.45 6.48
N THR A 190 12.14 15.67 7.78
CA THR A 190 13.45 15.60 8.46
C THR A 190 13.80 14.21 8.95
N TYR A 191 12.88 13.24 8.95
CA TYR A 191 13.12 11.90 9.50
C TYR A 191 14.28 11.16 8.82
N LYS A 192 14.60 11.52 7.58
CA LYS A 192 15.80 11.00 6.90
C LYS A 192 17.10 11.29 7.65
N GLU A 193 17.17 12.38 8.43
CA GLU A 193 18.37 12.77 9.18
C GLU A 193 18.74 11.74 10.26
N PHE A 194 17.75 11.08 10.86
CA PHE A 194 18.02 10.03 11.82
C PHE A 194 17.91 8.60 11.24
N VAL A 195 17.11 8.41 10.18
CA VAL A 195 16.93 7.09 9.55
C VAL A 195 18.15 6.70 8.73
N PHE A 196 18.70 7.61 7.93
CA PHE A 196 19.81 7.29 7.03
C PHE A 196 21.06 6.81 7.77
N PRO A 197 21.52 7.43 8.87
CA PRO A 197 22.64 6.89 9.65
C PRO A 197 22.42 5.47 10.19
N LEU A 198 21.16 5.08 10.47
CA LEU A 198 20.85 3.70 10.86
C LEU A 198 21.01 2.72 9.72
N LEU A 199 20.63 3.13 8.49
CA LEU A 199 20.75 2.30 7.30
C LEU A 199 22.19 2.24 6.80
N GLU A 200 22.93 3.36 6.85
CA GLU A 200 24.33 3.46 6.42
C GLU A 200 25.24 2.46 7.12
N LYS A 201 24.96 2.17 8.39
CA LYS A 201 25.71 1.18 9.19
C LYS A 201 25.78 -0.20 8.52
N TYR A 202 24.74 -0.59 7.79
CA TYR A 202 24.60 -1.91 7.19
C TYR A 202 24.52 -1.86 5.65
N CYS A 203 24.69 -0.68 5.07
CA CYS A 203 24.46 -0.43 3.64
C CYS A 203 25.51 -1.12 2.78
N ILE A 204 25.05 -1.91 1.81
CA ILE A 204 25.87 -2.47 0.73
C ILE A 204 25.55 -1.84 -0.63
N GLU A 205 24.36 -1.27 -0.80
CA GLU A 205 23.95 -0.55 -1.99
C GLU A 205 22.87 0.50 -1.67
N LYS A 206 22.98 1.68 -2.25
CA LYS A 206 21.97 2.75 -2.15
C LYS A 206 21.62 3.26 -3.55
N LYS A 207 20.33 3.27 -3.88
CA LYS A 207 19.82 3.76 -5.17
C LYS A 207 18.66 4.72 -4.98
N ASN A 208 18.81 5.95 -5.46
CA ASN A 208 17.68 6.87 -5.59
C ASN A 208 16.89 6.52 -6.87
N LYS A 209 15.58 6.32 -6.74
CA LYS A 209 14.71 5.98 -7.87
C LYS A 209 14.18 7.20 -8.62
N GLY A 210 14.48 8.42 -8.18
CA GLY A 210 14.00 9.66 -8.82
C GLY A 210 12.51 9.95 -8.61
N THR A 211 11.81 9.15 -7.81
CA THR A 211 10.37 9.24 -7.56
C THR A 211 10.04 9.55 -6.09
N GLY A 212 11.02 10.06 -5.32
CA GLY A 212 10.93 10.17 -3.87
C GLY A 212 11.21 8.86 -3.13
N ALA A 213 11.48 7.76 -3.82
CA ALA A 213 11.81 6.48 -3.22
C ALA A 213 13.33 6.24 -3.26
N ILE A 214 13.92 5.97 -2.10
CA ILE A 214 15.34 5.65 -1.94
C ILE A 214 15.45 4.20 -1.47
N ARG A 215 16.05 3.37 -2.30
CA ARG A 215 16.25 1.95 -2.04
C ARG A 215 17.62 1.72 -1.41
N TRP A 216 17.63 0.97 -0.31
CA TRP A 216 18.82 0.51 0.39
C TRP A 216 18.84 -1.01 0.37
N ARG A 217 19.95 -1.60 0.01
CA ARG A 217 20.27 -2.99 0.34
C ARG A 217 21.17 -2.98 1.55
N ILE A 218 20.77 -3.67 2.59
CA ILE A 218 21.49 -3.72 3.86
C ILE A 218 21.84 -5.16 4.21
N LYS A 219 23.01 -5.35 4.83
CA LYS A 219 23.52 -6.66 5.20
C LYS A 219 24.19 -6.63 6.57
N ASN A 220 23.98 -7.69 7.35
CA ASN A 220 24.69 -7.92 8.62
C ASN A 220 24.93 -9.43 8.77
N GLY A 221 26.20 -9.85 8.76
CA GLY A 221 26.58 -11.25 8.66
C GLY A 221 25.98 -11.89 7.40
N ASP A 222 25.26 -12.99 7.56
CA ASP A 222 24.62 -13.71 6.46
C ASP A 222 23.22 -13.18 6.09
N LYS A 223 22.69 -12.25 6.89
CA LYS A 223 21.35 -11.69 6.69
C LYS A 223 21.38 -10.47 5.78
N GLU A 224 20.48 -10.45 4.81
CA GLU A 224 20.34 -9.35 3.85
C GLU A 224 18.87 -9.02 3.63
N THR A 225 18.55 -7.73 3.47
CA THR A 225 17.21 -7.30 3.07
C THR A 225 17.24 -5.97 2.31
N THR A 226 16.09 -5.59 1.77
CA THR A 226 15.88 -4.30 1.09
C THR A 226 15.01 -3.40 1.95
N ILE A 227 15.50 -2.18 2.19
CA ILE A 227 14.72 -1.12 2.82
C ILE A 227 14.39 -0.06 1.76
N LEU A 228 13.14 0.33 1.69
CA LEU A 228 12.69 1.43 0.84
C LEU A 228 12.26 2.59 1.73
N TYR A 229 12.99 3.69 1.69
CA TYR A 229 12.58 4.93 2.36
C TYR A 229 11.81 5.81 1.39
N ILE A 230 10.65 6.32 1.79
CA ILE A 230 9.83 7.20 0.96
C ILE A 230 10.00 8.65 1.43
N ASP A 231 10.82 9.41 0.72
CA ASP A 231 10.90 10.86 0.84
C ASP A 231 9.80 11.46 -0.05
N SER A 232 8.60 11.55 0.49
CA SER A 232 7.39 11.81 -0.30
C SER A 232 7.43 13.18 -0.99
N PRO A 233 7.08 13.26 -2.30
CA PRO A 233 6.91 14.54 -2.99
C PRO A 233 5.91 15.48 -2.31
N CYS A 234 4.97 14.93 -1.53
CA CYS A 234 4.00 15.71 -0.75
C CYS A 234 4.67 16.67 0.24
N PHE A 235 5.85 16.34 0.78
CA PHE A 235 6.58 17.20 1.70
C PHE A 235 7.08 18.49 1.04
N TYR A 236 7.29 18.45 -0.28
CA TYR A 236 7.86 19.53 -1.09
C TYR A 236 6.82 20.17 -2.01
N LYS A 237 5.55 19.71 -1.97
CA LYS A 237 4.49 20.12 -2.89
C LYS A 237 4.89 19.97 -4.36
N ASP A 238 5.74 18.98 -4.65
CA ASP A 238 6.24 18.67 -5.99
C ASP A 238 5.21 17.81 -6.73
N ILE A 239 4.33 18.48 -7.49
CA ILE A 239 3.23 17.83 -8.20
C ILE A 239 3.73 16.94 -9.35
N ASP A 240 4.81 17.35 -10.03
CA ASP A 240 5.32 16.60 -11.18
C ASP A 240 5.94 15.28 -10.73
N THR A 241 6.78 15.30 -9.70
CA THR A 241 7.31 14.07 -9.09
C THR A 241 6.16 13.25 -8.47
N CYS A 242 5.16 13.90 -7.85
CA CYS A 242 4.00 13.22 -7.30
C CYS A 242 3.23 12.45 -8.37
N LYS A 243 2.97 13.04 -9.53
CA LYS A 243 2.28 12.37 -10.64
C LYS A 243 3.05 11.15 -11.19
N ASN A 244 4.37 11.19 -11.16
CA ASN A 244 5.20 10.05 -11.59
C ASN A 244 5.27 8.93 -10.55
N PHE A 245 4.97 9.22 -9.28
CA PHE A 245 5.07 8.29 -8.17
C PHE A 245 3.71 7.76 -7.72
N SER A 246 2.68 8.61 -7.68
CA SER A 246 1.39 8.30 -7.09
C SER A 246 0.50 7.45 -7.99
N GLU A 247 -0.63 7.10 -7.46
CA GLU A 247 -1.64 6.24 -8.08
C GLU A 247 -3.01 6.92 -8.03
N ILE A 248 -3.83 6.72 -9.05
CA ILE A 248 -5.24 7.08 -8.99
C ILE A 248 -5.98 6.05 -8.13
N ARG A 249 -6.92 6.50 -7.30
CA ARG A 249 -7.69 5.64 -6.40
C ARG A 249 -9.12 5.53 -6.86
N ILE A 250 -9.68 4.32 -6.78
CA ILE A 250 -11.11 4.06 -6.96
C ILE A 250 -11.66 3.57 -5.62
N HIS A 251 -12.65 4.27 -5.11
CA HIS A 251 -13.33 3.95 -3.84
C HIS A 251 -14.47 2.94 -4.03
N PRO A 252 -14.96 2.29 -2.94
CA PRO A 252 -16.00 1.27 -3.04
C PRO A 252 -17.33 1.74 -3.64
N ASP A 253 -17.59 3.04 -3.62
CA ASP A 253 -18.77 3.68 -4.21
C ASP A 253 -18.52 4.21 -5.63
N LEU A 254 -17.47 3.72 -6.30
CA LEU A 254 -17.14 4.03 -7.68
C LEU A 254 -16.86 5.51 -7.94
N VAL A 255 -16.14 6.13 -7.01
CA VAL A 255 -15.57 7.47 -7.23
C VAL A 255 -14.05 7.39 -7.34
N ALA A 256 -13.45 8.17 -8.25
CA ALA A 256 -12.01 8.30 -8.37
C ALA A 256 -11.48 9.45 -7.51
N GLN A 257 -10.30 9.25 -6.92
CA GLN A 257 -9.58 10.25 -6.14
C GLN A 257 -8.12 10.31 -6.60
N PRO A 258 -7.64 11.43 -7.15
CA PRO A 258 -6.27 11.54 -7.63
C PRO A 258 -5.26 11.82 -6.51
N CYS A 259 -5.69 12.36 -5.37
CA CYS A 259 -4.82 12.73 -4.26
C CYS A 259 -5.37 12.25 -2.92
N ILE A 260 -4.57 11.48 -2.17
CA ILE A 260 -4.92 10.97 -0.84
C ILE A 260 -5.11 12.09 0.20
N MET A 261 -4.50 13.27 -0.03
CA MET A 261 -4.53 14.40 0.89
C MET A 261 -5.69 15.37 0.61
N LYS A 262 -6.49 15.12 -0.42
CA LYS A 262 -7.65 15.92 -0.79
C LYS A 262 -8.91 15.10 -0.72
N ASP A 263 -10.01 15.69 -0.25
CA ASP A 263 -11.31 15.03 -0.14
C ASP A 263 -12.09 15.02 -1.47
N GLU A 264 -11.53 15.66 -2.52
CA GLU A 264 -12.17 15.75 -3.84
C GLU A 264 -12.23 14.38 -4.51
N THR A 265 -13.43 13.96 -4.84
CA THR A 265 -13.70 12.69 -5.53
C THR A 265 -14.59 12.93 -6.75
N TYR A 266 -14.47 12.06 -7.74
CA TYR A 266 -15.15 12.18 -9.04
C TYR A 266 -15.88 10.88 -9.37
N PRO A 267 -17.21 10.89 -9.54
CA PRO A 267 -17.97 9.69 -9.89
C PRO A 267 -17.47 9.06 -11.20
N ILE A 268 -17.38 7.74 -11.23
CA ILE A 268 -17.04 6.97 -12.42
C ILE A 268 -18.26 6.17 -12.86
N ASP A 269 -18.65 6.31 -14.11
CA ASP A 269 -19.71 5.49 -14.71
C ASP A 269 -19.09 4.25 -15.38
N ILE A 270 -19.00 3.16 -14.62
CA ILE A 270 -18.40 1.90 -15.09
C ILE A 270 -19.26 1.13 -16.11
N GLN A 271 -20.50 1.60 -16.42
CA GLN A 271 -21.36 1.03 -17.45
C GLN A 271 -20.99 1.53 -18.86
N LYS A 272 -20.21 2.60 -18.96
CA LYS A 272 -19.67 3.11 -20.23
C LYS A 272 -18.71 2.09 -20.86
N ASP A 273 -18.39 2.29 -22.12
CA ASP A 273 -17.35 1.50 -22.78
C ASP A 273 -15.96 1.76 -22.15
N SER A 274 -15.01 0.85 -22.39
CA SER A 274 -13.70 0.91 -21.76
C SER A 274 -12.92 2.18 -22.11
N GLU A 275 -13.03 2.65 -23.35
CA GLU A 275 -12.37 3.88 -23.81
C GLU A 275 -12.90 5.12 -23.09
N GLN A 276 -14.21 5.22 -22.93
CA GLN A 276 -14.85 6.34 -22.22
C GLN A 276 -14.46 6.36 -20.74
N ILE A 277 -14.35 5.18 -20.09
CA ILE A 277 -13.90 5.10 -18.69
C ILE A 277 -12.43 5.55 -18.56
N ILE A 278 -11.56 5.08 -19.46
CA ILE A 278 -10.15 5.48 -19.47
C ILE A 278 -10.00 6.98 -19.71
N ASN A 279 -10.77 7.55 -20.64
CA ASN A 279 -10.75 9.00 -20.90
C ASN A 279 -11.21 9.79 -19.66
N GLN A 280 -12.25 9.32 -18.97
CA GLN A 280 -12.70 9.95 -17.73
C GLN A 280 -11.60 9.93 -16.64
N LEU A 281 -10.91 8.81 -16.46
CA LEU A 281 -9.80 8.70 -15.50
C LEU A 281 -8.59 9.57 -15.90
N ASN A 282 -8.28 9.65 -17.20
CA ASN A 282 -7.26 10.54 -17.74
C ASN A 282 -7.59 12.02 -17.47
N ASP A 283 -8.85 12.43 -17.68
CA ASP A 283 -9.29 13.81 -17.42
C ASP A 283 -9.17 14.18 -15.92
N ILE A 284 -9.57 13.26 -15.03
CA ILE A 284 -9.40 13.43 -13.59
C ILE A 284 -7.92 13.63 -13.25
N TRP A 285 -7.04 12.78 -13.80
CA TRP A 285 -5.60 12.86 -13.56
C TRP A 285 -4.97 14.11 -14.16
N LYS A 286 -5.39 14.54 -15.33
CA LYS A 286 -4.94 15.75 -16.01
C LYS A 286 -5.27 17.00 -15.18
N ASN A 287 -6.47 17.05 -14.62
CA ASN A 287 -6.95 18.15 -13.80
C ASN A 287 -6.36 18.19 -12.38
N PHE A 288 -5.67 17.14 -11.96
CA PHE A 288 -4.89 17.14 -10.73
C PHE A 288 -3.59 17.93 -10.93
N THR A 289 -3.60 19.24 -10.62
CA THR A 289 -2.50 20.17 -10.92
C THR A 289 -1.85 20.79 -9.68
N SER A 290 -2.37 20.53 -8.50
CA SER A 290 -1.84 21.13 -7.25
C SER A 290 -2.04 20.20 -6.05
N CYS A 291 -1.14 20.31 -5.09
CA CYS A 291 -1.27 19.70 -3.76
C CYS A 291 -2.04 20.61 -2.80
#